data_6d741d03a29742cf3dd7dd11ca457cd7
#
_entry.id   6d741d03a29742cf3dd7dd11ca457cd7
#
_cell.length_a   1.000
_cell.length_b   1.000
_cell.length_c   1.000
_cell.angle_alpha   90.00
_cell.angle_beta   90.00
_cell.angle_gamma   90.00
#
_symmetry.space_group_name_H-M   'P 1'
#
loop_
_entity.id
_entity.type
_entity.pdbx_description
1 polymer ?
#
loop_
_entity_poly.entity_id
_entity_poly.type
_entity_poly.pdbx_seq_one_letter_code
_entity_poly.pdbx_strand_id
1 'polypeptide(L)'
;MTIEDSECRQRQIVIEKYTDEELGLEFEAAVFDGVTTCYNNCVFCFVDQMIPGMRESLYVRDDDYRLSFLYGNFITLTNMKEEDFEQIIKTHMSPLYISVHATRPEVRCQMMNNRFAGELMSKINRLVEAGISIHTQIVCCPGYNDGEVLEQTYRDLEALAPMVETMAVVPVGITKHREHLTPMRLFSKPEAAAIVCLLYTSPSPR
;
A
#
# COMPACT_ATOMS: atom_id res chain seq x y z
N MET A 1 14.18 -22.73 -20.38
CA MET A 1 13.53 -21.48 -19.94
C MET A 1 13.24 -20.62 -21.17
N THR A 2 12.06 -20.03 -21.26
CA THR A 2 11.72 -19.07 -22.33
C THR A 2 11.75 -17.66 -21.72
N ILE A 3 12.48 -16.76 -22.34
CA ILE A 3 12.56 -15.35 -21.96
C ILE A 3 11.91 -14.53 -23.07
N GLU A 4 11.09 -13.56 -22.72
CA GLU A 4 10.50 -12.58 -23.63
C GLU A 4 11.11 -11.21 -23.33
N ASP A 5 11.61 -10.51 -24.35
CA ASP A 5 12.14 -9.16 -24.20
C ASP A 5 11.06 -8.09 -24.37
N SER A 6 11.41 -6.81 -24.15
CA SER A 6 10.50 -5.67 -24.27
C SER A 6 9.90 -5.47 -25.67
N GLU A 7 10.43 -6.14 -26.70
CA GLU A 7 9.91 -6.14 -28.08
C GLU A 7 9.09 -7.40 -28.37
N CYS A 8 8.65 -8.15 -27.34
CA CYS A 8 7.90 -9.41 -27.43
C CYS A 8 8.64 -10.51 -28.23
N ARG A 9 9.98 -10.45 -28.28
CA ARG A 9 10.77 -11.50 -28.91
C ARG A 9 11.09 -12.57 -27.90
N GLN A 10 10.70 -13.79 -28.18
CA GLN A 10 10.96 -14.94 -27.34
C GLN A 10 12.31 -15.58 -27.68
N ARG A 11 13.08 -15.87 -26.64
CA ARG A 11 14.32 -16.65 -26.73
C ARG A 11 14.21 -17.86 -25.82
N GLN A 12 14.62 -19.02 -26.33
CA GLN A 12 14.78 -20.21 -25.51
C GLN A 12 16.23 -20.33 -25.06
N ILE A 13 16.42 -20.43 -23.75
CA ILE A 13 17.74 -20.72 -23.15
C ILE A 13 17.62 -22.08 -22.48
N VAL A 14 18.52 -22.98 -22.87
CA VAL A 14 18.66 -24.28 -22.21
C VAL A 14 19.75 -24.14 -21.17
N ILE A 15 19.39 -24.40 -19.90
CA ILE A 15 20.32 -24.40 -18.77
C ILE A 15 20.35 -25.81 -18.23
N GLU A 16 21.53 -26.44 -18.27
CA GLU A 16 21.77 -27.69 -17.61
C GLU A 16 22.28 -27.42 -16.20
N LYS A 17 21.58 -27.92 -15.18
CA LYS A 17 21.93 -27.75 -13.77
C LYS A 17 21.55 -28.96 -12.95
N TYR A 18 22.23 -29.17 -11.85
CA TYR A 18 21.84 -30.13 -10.83
C TYR A 18 20.67 -29.55 -9.99
N THR A 19 19.95 -30.42 -9.26
CA THR A 19 18.72 -30.05 -8.55
C THR A 19 18.94 -28.98 -7.49
N ASP A 20 20.10 -28.93 -6.90
CA ASP A 20 20.54 -28.03 -5.83
C ASP A 20 21.34 -26.80 -6.31
N GLU A 21 21.59 -26.67 -7.61
CA GLU A 21 22.23 -25.49 -8.18
C GLU A 21 21.21 -24.39 -8.47
N GLU A 22 21.61 -23.14 -8.23
CA GLU A 22 20.84 -21.98 -8.61
C GLU A 22 20.83 -21.78 -10.14
N LEU A 23 19.85 -21.04 -10.66
CA LEU A 23 19.77 -20.73 -12.10
C LEU A 23 20.89 -19.79 -12.57
N GLY A 24 21.61 -19.14 -11.67
CA GLY A 24 22.66 -18.16 -11.99
C GLY A 24 22.10 -16.90 -12.68
N LEU A 25 20.85 -16.54 -12.41
CA LEU A 25 20.22 -15.32 -12.94
C LEU A 25 20.51 -14.17 -11.99
N GLU A 26 21.15 -13.13 -12.51
CA GLU A 26 21.33 -11.87 -11.82
C GLU A 26 20.45 -10.81 -12.52
N PHE A 27 19.70 -10.05 -11.73
CA PHE A 27 18.83 -9.00 -12.22
C PHE A 27 19.35 -7.64 -11.79
N GLU A 28 19.49 -6.71 -12.72
CA GLU A 28 19.96 -5.34 -12.43
C GLU A 28 18.94 -4.54 -11.61
N ALA A 29 17.66 -4.88 -11.70
CA ALA A 29 16.58 -4.23 -10.97
C ALA A 29 15.51 -5.23 -10.57
N ALA A 30 14.79 -4.95 -9.49
CA ALA A 30 13.64 -5.74 -9.02
C ALA A 30 12.47 -5.71 -10.01
N VAL A 31 12.34 -4.63 -10.78
CA VAL A 31 11.32 -4.40 -11.81
C VAL A 31 11.99 -3.94 -13.09
N PHE A 32 11.80 -4.69 -14.20
CA PHE A 32 12.53 -4.49 -15.46
C PHE A 32 11.92 -3.40 -16.35
N ASP A 33 10.64 -3.12 -16.19
CA ASP A 33 9.83 -2.22 -17.01
C ASP A 33 9.54 -0.89 -16.31
N GLY A 34 10.28 -0.62 -15.22
CA GLY A 34 10.10 0.56 -14.39
C GLY A 34 9.07 0.38 -13.27
N VAL A 35 9.10 1.30 -12.32
CA VAL A 35 8.23 1.31 -11.15
C VAL A 35 6.92 2.03 -11.46
N THR A 36 5.79 1.38 -11.12
CA THR A 36 4.49 2.04 -11.18
C THR A 36 4.39 3.11 -10.11
N THR A 37 4.08 4.34 -10.52
CA THR A 37 4.03 5.50 -9.65
C THR A 37 2.63 5.84 -9.19
N CYS A 38 2.51 6.39 -7.98
CA CYS A 38 1.26 6.82 -7.38
C CYS A 38 0.74 8.12 -8.04
N TYR A 39 -0.53 8.11 -8.47
CA TYR A 39 -1.22 9.27 -9.06
C TYR A 39 -2.13 10.00 -8.06
N ASN A 40 -2.17 9.56 -6.80
CA ASN A 40 -2.98 10.22 -5.78
C ASN A 40 -2.37 11.56 -5.35
N ASN A 41 -3.23 12.47 -4.88
CA ASN A 41 -2.82 13.73 -4.29
C ASN A 41 -3.32 13.80 -2.84
N CYS A 42 -2.81 12.88 -2.01
CA CYS A 42 -3.26 12.70 -0.64
C CYS A 42 -2.97 13.94 0.22
N VAL A 43 -3.93 14.36 1.04
CA VAL A 43 -3.77 15.50 1.95
C VAL A 43 -2.60 15.33 2.93
N PHE A 44 -2.21 14.09 3.19
CA PHE A 44 -1.14 13.70 4.11
C PHE A 44 0.13 13.21 3.40
N CYS A 45 0.25 13.34 2.06
CA CYS A 45 1.37 12.77 1.31
C CYS A 45 2.71 13.23 1.90
N PHE A 46 3.51 12.25 2.33
CA PHE A 46 4.81 12.56 2.94
C PHE A 46 5.81 13.07 1.89
N VAL A 47 5.76 12.52 0.68
CA VAL A 47 6.67 12.92 -0.41
C VAL A 47 6.47 14.37 -0.82
N ASP A 48 5.22 14.87 -0.79
CA ASP A 48 4.90 16.28 -1.10
C ASP A 48 5.46 17.28 -0.08
N GLN A 49 5.83 16.78 1.09
CA GLN A 49 6.39 17.57 2.20
C GLN A 49 7.91 17.45 2.30
N MET A 50 8.56 16.77 1.35
CA MET A 50 10.02 16.61 1.37
C MET A 50 10.72 17.94 1.04
N ILE A 51 11.92 18.11 1.58
CA ILE A 51 12.78 19.27 1.29
C ILE A 51 13.13 19.26 -0.18
N PRO A 52 12.93 20.37 -0.92
CA PRO A 52 13.32 20.46 -2.32
C PRO A 52 14.83 20.34 -2.54
N GLY A 53 15.24 19.81 -3.69
CA GLY A 53 16.64 19.77 -4.09
C GLY A 53 17.49 18.66 -3.48
N MET A 54 16.86 17.66 -2.87
CA MET A 54 17.54 16.45 -2.40
C MET A 54 17.70 15.44 -3.56
N ARG A 55 18.31 14.27 -3.28
CA ARG A 55 18.45 13.18 -4.27
C ARG A 55 17.09 12.72 -4.81
N GLU A 56 17.01 12.42 -6.08
CA GLU A 56 15.76 12.06 -6.80
C GLU A 56 15.03 10.89 -6.17
N SER A 57 15.74 9.89 -5.63
CA SER A 57 15.15 8.73 -4.99
C SER A 57 14.23 9.05 -3.80
N LEU A 58 14.34 10.24 -3.19
CA LEU A 58 13.46 10.68 -2.11
C LEU A 58 12.09 11.17 -2.58
N TYR A 59 11.93 11.41 -3.87
CA TYR A 59 10.69 11.93 -4.45
C TYR A 59 9.91 10.86 -5.24
N VAL A 60 10.40 9.62 -5.22
CA VAL A 60 9.71 8.50 -5.85
C VAL A 60 8.46 8.19 -5.03
N ARG A 61 7.31 8.20 -5.70
CA ARG A 61 6.02 7.77 -5.15
C ARG A 61 5.69 6.43 -5.77
N ASP A 62 6.23 5.37 -5.23
CA ASP A 62 5.89 4.04 -5.70
C ASP A 62 4.46 3.65 -5.29
N ASP A 63 3.80 2.94 -6.18
CA ASP A 63 2.48 2.31 -5.94
C ASP A 63 2.42 0.99 -6.75
N ASP A 64 3.50 0.22 -6.64
CA ASP A 64 3.77 -0.97 -7.43
C ASP A 64 3.56 -2.23 -6.60
N TYR A 65 2.61 -3.08 -7.00
CA TYR A 65 2.30 -4.31 -6.28
C TYR A 65 3.48 -5.29 -6.20
N ARG A 66 4.40 -5.24 -7.16
CA ARG A 66 5.61 -6.07 -7.16
C ARG A 66 6.56 -5.66 -6.05
N LEU A 67 6.71 -4.34 -5.82
CA LEU A 67 7.50 -3.81 -4.70
C LEU A 67 6.80 -4.05 -3.36
N SER A 68 5.47 -4.06 -3.34
CA SER A 68 4.71 -4.47 -2.16
C SER A 68 5.06 -5.90 -1.77
N PHE A 69 5.00 -6.83 -2.70
CA PHE A 69 5.33 -8.24 -2.47
C PHE A 69 6.80 -8.46 -2.10
N LEU A 70 7.75 -7.82 -2.81
CA LEU A 70 9.18 -8.05 -2.63
C LEU A 70 9.76 -7.37 -1.40
N TYR A 71 9.28 -6.16 -1.06
CA TYR A 71 9.91 -5.30 -0.06
C TYR A 71 8.96 -4.80 1.02
N GLY A 72 7.67 -5.11 0.95
CA GLY A 72 6.68 -4.65 1.91
C GLY A 72 6.27 -3.19 1.73
N ASN A 73 6.42 -2.63 0.53
CA ASN A 73 5.98 -1.27 0.24
C ASN A 73 4.45 -1.19 0.24
N PHE A 74 3.90 -0.18 0.91
CA PHE A 74 2.46 -0.01 1.00
C PHE A 74 1.90 0.60 -0.28
N ILE A 75 0.98 -0.12 -0.94
CA ILE A 75 0.30 0.31 -2.17
C ILE A 75 -1.12 0.77 -1.91
N THR A 76 -1.65 1.60 -2.80
CA THR A 76 -2.97 2.21 -2.62
C THR A 76 -4.11 1.43 -3.28
N LEU A 77 -3.84 0.52 -4.18
CA LEU A 77 -4.80 -0.18 -5.06
C LEU A 77 -5.60 0.74 -5.98
N THR A 78 -5.25 2.05 -6.09
CA THR A 78 -6.05 3.00 -6.89
C THR A 78 -5.68 3.01 -8.36
N ASN A 79 -4.45 2.67 -8.71
CA ASN A 79 -3.93 2.66 -10.08
C ASN A 79 -3.71 1.26 -10.66
N MET A 80 -4.11 0.22 -9.93
CA MET A 80 -4.05 -1.16 -10.40
C MET A 80 -5.13 -1.43 -11.44
N LYS A 81 -4.73 -2.10 -12.50
CA LYS A 81 -5.60 -2.57 -13.58
C LYS A 81 -6.09 -3.99 -13.29
N GLU A 82 -7.03 -4.46 -14.10
CA GLU A 82 -7.57 -5.81 -13.99
C GLU A 82 -6.48 -6.87 -14.19
N GLU A 83 -5.60 -6.65 -15.14
CA GLU A 83 -4.49 -7.56 -15.46
C GLU A 83 -3.51 -7.71 -14.27
N ASP A 84 -3.32 -6.65 -13.47
CA ASP A 84 -2.49 -6.68 -12.27
C ASP A 84 -3.10 -7.60 -11.19
N PHE A 85 -4.43 -7.51 -10.98
CA PHE A 85 -5.14 -8.40 -10.06
C PHE A 85 -5.07 -9.86 -10.52
N GLU A 86 -5.29 -10.11 -11.82
CA GLU A 86 -5.17 -11.45 -12.38
C GLU A 86 -3.76 -12.01 -12.20
N GLN A 87 -2.74 -11.19 -12.40
CA GLN A 87 -1.34 -11.59 -12.21
C GLN A 87 -1.04 -11.92 -10.75
N ILE A 88 -1.45 -11.08 -9.80
CA ILE A 88 -1.28 -11.32 -8.35
C ILE A 88 -1.92 -12.65 -7.95
N ILE A 89 -3.15 -12.88 -8.38
CA ILE A 89 -3.91 -14.09 -8.04
C ILE A 89 -3.26 -15.33 -8.67
N LYS A 90 -2.94 -15.26 -9.96
CA LYS A 90 -2.33 -16.36 -10.71
C LYS A 90 -0.98 -16.79 -10.15
N THR A 91 -0.16 -15.83 -9.73
CA THR A 91 1.19 -16.10 -9.21
C THR A 91 1.23 -16.18 -7.69
N HIS A 92 0.07 -16.00 -7.02
CA HIS A 92 -0.09 -16.03 -5.57
C HIS A 92 0.92 -15.11 -4.86
N MET A 93 0.97 -13.83 -5.27
CA MET A 93 1.84 -12.83 -4.64
C MET A 93 1.28 -12.44 -3.27
N SER A 94 1.76 -13.11 -2.23
CA SER A 94 1.31 -12.96 -0.84
C SER A 94 2.52 -12.96 0.10
N PRO A 95 2.59 -12.09 1.12
CA PRO A 95 1.59 -11.07 1.46
C PRO A 95 1.69 -9.79 0.60
N LEU A 96 0.62 -8.99 0.61
CA LEU A 96 0.62 -7.62 0.09
C LEU A 96 0.44 -6.59 1.22
N TYR A 97 1.03 -5.41 1.04
CA TYR A 97 0.97 -4.31 1.98
C TYR A 97 0.10 -3.19 1.41
N ILE A 98 -1.00 -2.84 2.09
CA ILE A 98 -2.04 -1.96 1.55
C ILE A 98 -2.23 -0.71 2.41
N SER A 99 -2.15 0.45 1.78
CA SER A 99 -2.52 1.75 2.33
C SER A 99 -4.04 1.90 2.34
N VAL A 100 -4.65 1.72 3.50
CA VAL A 100 -6.12 1.74 3.67
C VAL A 100 -6.65 3.14 3.94
N HIS A 101 -6.16 3.78 4.98
CA HIS A 101 -6.54 5.09 5.53
C HIS A 101 -7.97 5.16 6.05
N ALA A 102 -8.98 4.74 5.29
CA ALA A 102 -10.37 4.58 5.70
C ALA A 102 -11.08 3.55 4.82
N THR A 103 -12.02 2.80 5.40
CA THR A 103 -12.93 1.91 4.66
C THR A 103 -14.16 2.64 4.15
N ARG A 104 -14.52 3.78 4.77
CA ARG A 104 -15.58 4.66 4.26
C ARG A 104 -15.17 5.29 2.92
N PRO A 105 -15.87 4.99 1.81
CA PRO A 105 -15.49 5.43 0.47
C PRO A 105 -15.29 6.93 0.33
N GLU A 106 -16.25 7.72 0.87
CA GLU A 106 -16.22 9.18 0.79
C GLU A 106 -15.03 9.79 1.53
N VAL A 107 -14.70 9.26 2.71
CA VAL A 107 -13.55 9.73 3.50
C VAL A 107 -12.26 9.42 2.78
N ARG A 108 -12.12 8.19 2.26
CA ARG A 108 -10.93 7.79 1.53
C ARG A 108 -10.74 8.60 0.25
N CYS A 109 -11.80 8.81 -0.53
CA CYS A 109 -11.76 9.67 -1.72
C CYS A 109 -11.32 11.10 -1.38
N GLN A 110 -11.84 11.67 -0.29
CA GLN A 110 -11.45 12.99 0.18
C GLN A 110 -9.99 13.05 0.61
N MET A 111 -9.53 12.08 1.41
CA MET A 111 -8.15 12.04 1.91
C MET A 111 -7.12 11.86 0.81
N MET A 112 -7.43 11.04 -0.20
CA MET A 112 -6.53 10.74 -1.31
C MET A 112 -6.69 11.68 -2.51
N ASN A 113 -7.71 12.57 -2.45
CA ASN A 113 -8.11 13.42 -3.57
C ASN A 113 -8.25 12.63 -4.88
N ASN A 114 -8.90 11.46 -4.78
CA ASN A 114 -9.10 10.54 -5.88
C ASN A 114 -10.47 9.88 -5.79
N ARG A 115 -11.32 10.11 -6.78
CA ARG A 115 -12.69 9.57 -6.83
C ARG A 115 -12.77 8.04 -6.89
N PHE A 116 -11.72 7.38 -7.37
CA PHE A 116 -11.65 5.92 -7.46
C PHE A 116 -11.14 5.26 -6.18
N ALA A 117 -10.69 6.03 -5.20
CA ALA A 117 -10.16 5.50 -3.95
C ALA A 117 -11.22 4.79 -3.10
N GLY A 118 -12.51 5.06 -3.33
CA GLY A 118 -13.63 4.44 -2.61
C GLY A 118 -13.85 2.96 -2.91
N GLU A 119 -13.24 2.39 -3.95
CA GLU A 119 -13.38 0.98 -4.32
C GLU A 119 -12.52 0.02 -3.47
N LEU A 120 -11.90 0.51 -2.41
CA LEU A 120 -10.93 -0.25 -1.62
C LEU A 120 -11.44 -1.61 -1.16
N MET A 121 -12.60 -1.64 -0.49
CA MET A 121 -13.09 -2.86 0.15
C MET A 121 -13.44 -3.95 -0.87
N SER A 122 -13.95 -3.59 -2.05
CA SER A 122 -14.18 -4.57 -3.12
C SER A 122 -12.88 -5.20 -3.61
N LYS A 123 -11.82 -4.41 -3.71
CA LYS A 123 -10.48 -4.86 -4.12
C LYS A 123 -9.82 -5.73 -3.05
N ILE A 124 -9.92 -5.34 -1.78
CA ILE A 124 -9.41 -6.14 -0.65
C ILE A 124 -10.16 -7.48 -0.57
N ASN A 125 -11.49 -7.48 -0.64
CA ASN A 125 -12.27 -8.71 -0.58
C ASN A 125 -11.87 -9.69 -1.69
N ARG A 126 -11.67 -9.19 -2.90
CA ARG A 126 -11.21 -10.01 -4.03
C ARG A 126 -9.85 -10.67 -3.78
N LEU A 127 -8.90 -9.95 -3.19
CA LEU A 127 -7.58 -10.50 -2.83
C LEU A 127 -7.69 -11.54 -1.72
N VAL A 128 -8.47 -11.25 -0.69
CA VAL A 128 -8.74 -12.15 0.45
C VAL A 128 -9.42 -13.44 -0.03
N GLU A 129 -10.43 -13.35 -0.89
CA GLU A 129 -11.12 -14.50 -1.49
C GLU A 129 -10.18 -15.36 -2.34
N ALA A 130 -9.15 -14.76 -2.93
CA ALA A 130 -8.11 -15.47 -3.66
C ALA A 130 -6.99 -16.05 -2.76
N GLY A 131 -7.10 -15.91 -1.44
CA GLY A 131 -6.13 -16.42 -0.47
C GLY A 131 -4.87 -15.58 -0.31
N ILE A 132 -4.90 -14.29 -0.69
CA ILE A 132 -3.78 -13.36 -0.52
C ILE A 132 -3.84 -12.75 0.88
N SER A 133 -2.79 -12.96 1.68
CA SER A 133 -2.61 -12.31 2.99
C SER A 133 -2.30 -10.82 2.82
N ILE A 134 -2.79 -10.00 3.76
CA ILE A 134 -2.70 -8.55 3.66
C ILE A 134 -2.20 -7.95 4.98
N HIS A 135 -1.21 -7.07 4.86
CA HIS A 135 -0.81 -6.13 5.91
C HIS A 135 -1.37 -4.75 5.58
N THR A 136 -1.99 -4.08 6.54
CA THR A 136 -2.63 -2.79 6.30
C THR A 136 -1.99 -1.65 7.07
N GLN A 137 -2.01 -0.44 6.48
CA GLN A 137 -1.56 0.77 7.13
C GLN A 137 -2.60 1.88 7.00
N ILE A 138 -2.78 2.61 8.08
CA ILE A 138 -3.64 3.78 8.19
C ILE A 138 -2.79 4.97 8.61
N VAL A 139 -2.65 5.97 7.73
CA VAL A 139 -2.17 7.29 8.16
C VAL A 139 -3.35 8.01 8.79
N CYS A 140 -3.33 8.12 10.12
CA CYS A 140 -4.41 8.74 10.88
C CYS A 140 -4.23 10.26 10.93
N CYS A 141 -5.26 10.98 10.49
CA CYS A 141 -5.27 12.43 10.33
C CYS A 141 -6.39 13.04 11.16
N PRO A 142 -6.10 13.97 12.09
CA PRO A 142 -7.12 14.59 12.94
C PRO A 142 -8.23 15.27 12.12
N GLY A 143 -9.48 14.91 12.40
CA GLY A 143 -10.66 15.45 11.72
C GLY A 143 -10.95 14.86 10.34
N TYR A 144 -10.22 13.86 9.88
CA TYR A 144 -10.48 13.12 8.66
C TYR A 144 -10.93 11.68 8.92
N ASN A 145 -10.04 10.87 9.44
CA ASN A 145 -10.25 9.43 9.62
C ASN A 145 -9.96 8.96 11.05
N ASP A 146 -10.00 9.85 12.03
CA ASP A 146 -9.97 9.55 13.46
C ASP A 146 -11.37 9.22 14.02
N GLY A 147 -11.46 8.97 15.32
CA GLY A 147 -12.72 8.70 16.00
C GLY A 147 -13.52 7.55 15.38
N GLU A 148 -14.80 7.79 15.09
CA GLU A 148 -15.74 6.80 14.54
C GLU A 148 -15.28 6.21 13.20
N VAL A 149 -14.56 6.98 12.37
CA VAL A 149 -14.06 6.50 11.08
C VAL A 149 -12.97 5.48 11.30
N LEU A 150 -12.06 5.73 12.23
CA LEU A 150 -11.01 4.77 12.58
C LEU A 150 -11.59 3.49 13.20
N GLU A 151 -12.57 3.63 14.10
CA GLU A 151 -13.25 2.51 14.71
C GLU A 151 -13.99 1.65 13.67
N GLN A 152 -14.68 2.26 12.72
CA GLN A 152 -15.31 1.55 11.62
C GLN A 152 -14.27 0.82 10.76
N THR A 153 -13.20 1.52 10.39
CA THR A 153 -12.10 0.93 9.59
C THR A 153 -11.49 -0.27 10.28
N TYR A 154 -11.27 -0.18 11.59
CA TYR A 154 -10.78 -1.29 12.40
C TYR A 154 -11.71 -2.50 12.31
N ARG A 155 -13.02 -2.32 12.56
CA ARG A 155 -14.01 -3.39 12.53
C ARG A 155 -14.13 -4.06 11.15
N ASP A 156 -14.11 -3.26 10.09
CA ASP A 156 -14.20 -3.76 8.72
C ASP A 156 -12.99 -4.64 8.37
N LEU A 157 -11.80 -4.24 8.80
CA LEU A 157 -10.56 -5.00 8.57
C LEU A 157 -10.47 -6.24 9.48
N GLU A 158 -10.89 -6.13 10.75
CA GLU A 158 -10.93 -7.25 11.69
C GLU A 158 -11.84 -8.37 11.18
N ALA A 159 -12.96 -8.02 10.54
CA ALA A 159 -13.89 -9.00 9.96
C ALA A 159 -13.26 -9.84 8.84
N LEU A 160 -12.12 -9.42 8.28
CA LEU A 160 -11.37 -10.16 7.27
C LEU A 160 -10.23 -11.01 7.83
N ALA A 161 -10.11 -11.10 9.16
CA ALA A 161 -9.13 -12.00 9.77
C ALA A 161 -9.45 -13.47 9.44
N PRO A 162 -8.46 -14.36 9.25
CA PRO A 162 -7.02 -14.13 9.45
C PRO A 162 -6.28 -13.57 8.22
N MET A 163 -6.96 -13.31 7.10
CA MET A 163 -6.30 -12.88 5.86
C MET A 163 -5.75 -11.45 5.96
N VAL A 164 -6.42 -10.56 6.70
CA VAL A 164 -5.82 -9.30 7.15
C VAL A 164 -5.04 -9.58 8.42
N GLU A 165 -3.72 -9.70 8.30
CA GLU A 165 -2.85 -10.15 9.39
C GLU A 165 -2.48 -9.04 10.36
N THR A 166 -2.29 -7.82 9.83
CA THR A 166 -1.89 -6.67 10.66
C THR A 166 -2.54 -5.38 10.21
N MET A 167 -2.74 -4.49 11.17
CA MET A 167 -3.16 -3.11 10.94
C MET A 167 -2.24 -2.17 11.71
N ALA A 168 -1.45 -1.38 10.97
CA ALA A 168 -0.62 -0.34 11.54
C ALA A 168 -1.34 1.01 11.46
N VAL A 169 -1.50 1.69 12.59
CA VAL A 169 -2.04 3.05 12.65
C VAL A 169 -0.90 4.00 12.98
N VAL A 170 -0.57 4.88 12.03
CA VAL A 170 0.51 5.86 12.20
C VAL A 170 -0.08 7.27 12.19
N PRO A 171 0.31 8.14 13.13
CA PRO A 171 -0.16 9.51 13.12
C PRO A 171 0.42 10.26 11.92
N VAL A 172 -0.35 11.20 11.36
CA VAL A 172 0.14 12.05 10.28
C VAL A 172 1.39 12.82 10.70
N GLY A 173 2.41 12.77 9.86
CA GLY A 173 3.63 13.58 9.99
C GLY A 173 3.47 14.92 9.25
N ILE A 174 3.93 16.00 9.88
CA ILE A 174 3.89 17.34 9.31
C ILE A 174 5.29 17.94 9.31
N THR A 175 5.72 18.42 8.14
CA THR A 175 6.97 19.17 7.97
C THR A 175 6.69 20.66 7.77
N LYS A 176 7.72 21.49 7.83
CA LYS A 176 7.63 22.92 7.53
C LYS A 176 7.45 23.22 6.03
N HIS A 177 7.52 22.22 5.15
CA HIS A 177 7.42 22.38 3.70
C HIS A 177 6.00 22.09 3.21
N ARG A 178 5.00 22.67 3.88
CA ARG A 178 3.57 22.49 3.56
C ARG A 178 2.84 23.76 3.14
N GLU A 179 3.53 24.81 2.79
CA GLU A 179 2.95 26.13 2.51
C GLU A 179 1.86 26.14 1.42
N HIS A 180 1.96 25.19 0.47
CA HIS A 180 1.02 25.05 -0.66
C HIS A 180 0.13 23.80 -0.58
N LEU A 181 0.18 23.07 0.54
CA LEU A 181 -0.59 21.87 0.73
C LEU A 181 -1.80 22.12 1.64
N THR A 182 -2.76 21.20 1.60
CA THR A 182 -3.94 21.23 2.46
C THR A 182 -3.53 21.44 3.92
N PRO A 183 -4.09 22.44 4.63
CA PRO A 183 -3.79 22.69 6.02
C PRO A 183 -4.10 21.45 6.88
N MET A 184 -3.14 21.08 7.72
CA MET A 184 -3.27 19.97 8.66
C MET A 184 -2.65 20.32 10.01
N ARG A 185 -3.08 19.64 11.04
CA ARG A 185 -2.51 19.75 12.40
C ARG A 185 -2.07 18.39 12.92
N LEU A 186 -1.24 18.38 13.90
CA LEU A 186 -0.91 17.18 14.66
C LEU A 186 -2.03 16.86 15.66
N PHE A 187 -2.04 15.63 16.15
CA PHE A 187 -2.88 15.24 17.26
C PHE A 187 -2.48 15.96 18.56
N SER A 188 -3.48 16.39 19.33
CA SER A 188 -3.28 16.77 20.72
C SER A 188 -3.05 15.52 21.59
N LYS A 189 -2.50 15.70 22.79
CA LYS A 189 -2.29 14.58 23.72
C LYS A 189 -3.58 13.79 24.03
N PRO A 190 -4.73 14.45 24.32
CA PRO A 190 -5.98 13.72 24.56
C PRO A 190 -6.45 12.91 23.35
N GLU A 191 -6.38 13.47 22.13
CA GLU A 191 -6.75 12.77 20.91
C GLU A 191 -5.84 11.55 20.65
N ALA A 192 -4.54 11.72 20.80
CA ALA A 192 -3.58 10.62 20.68
C ALA A 192 -3.84 9.52 21.74
N ALA A 193 -4.14 9.90 22.97
CA ALA A 193 -4.48 8.95 24.04
C ALA A 193 -5.77 8.17 23.70
N ALA A 194 -6.77 8.83 23.12
CA ALA A 194 -8.01 8.16 22.69
C ALA A 194 -7.76 7.11 21.61
N ILE A 195 -6.90 7.41 20.63
CA ILE A 195 -6.50 6.44 19.57
C ILE A 195 -5.75 5.27 20.19
N VAL A 196 -4.77 5.52 21.05
CA VAL A 196 -4.01 4.47 21.73
C VAL A 196 -4.95 3.60 22.57
N CYS A 197 -5.90 4.20 23.29
CA CYS A 197 -6.90 3.47 24.07
C CYS A 197 -7.75 2.58 23.17
N LEU A 198 -8.28 3.10 22.05
CA LEU A 198 -9.05 2.32 21.09
C LEU A 198 -8.27 1.09 20.61
N LEU A 199 -7.03 1.29 20.16
CA LEU A 199 -6.22 0.21 19.60
C LEU A 199 -5.78 -0.82 20.66
N TYR A 200 -5.50 -0.35 21.90
CA TYR A 200 -5.04 -1.22 22.98
C TYR A 200 -6.16 -2.07 23.59
N THR A 201 -7.39 -1.55 23.59
CA THR A 201 -8.57 -2.27 24.10
C THR A 201 -9.30 -3.09 23.07
N SER A 202 -8.96 -2.92 21.79
CA SER A 202 -9.48 -3.74 20.71
C SER A 202 -8.91 -5.15 20.75
N PRO A 203 -9.70 -6.21 20.49
CA PRO A 203 -9.19 -7.56 20.47
C PRO A 203 -8.10 -7.68 19.41
N SER A 204 -6.92 -8.14 19.84
CA SER A 204 -5.85 -8.47 18.88
C SER A 204 -6.25 -9.68 18.08
N PRO A 205 -6.07 -9.71 16.75
CA PRO A 205 -6.22 -10.96 15.99
C PRO A 205 -5.30 -12.02 16.59
N ARG A 206 -5.87 -13.15 16.94
CA ARG A 206 -5.14 -14.29 17.54
C ARG A 206 -4.67 -15.23 16.45
#